data_02909c40eb2c1c38d65972f948c59988
#
_entry.id   02909c40eb2c1c38d65972f948c59988
#
_cell.length_a   1.000
_cell.length_b   1.000
_cell.length_c   1.000
_cell.angle_alpha   90.00
_cell.angle_beta   90.00
_cell.angle_gamma   90.00
#
_symmetry.space_group_name_H-M   'P 1'
#
loop_
_entity.id
_entity.type
_entity.pdbx_description
1 polymer ?
#
loop_
_entity_poly.entity_id
_entity_poly.type
_entity_poly.pdbx_seq_one_letter_code
_entity_poly.pdbx_strand_id
1 'polypeptide(L)'
;ETGVAENITATSAMLKGMVNVDITNYKDLEFGVLYSTKAEELDDFTASSKKGLVLIGNEFKVEVTDLKAETKYYYRAYVMLNTLQILLGDVKEFTTLEKSGSDEPETPEEPETPEEPEVPEENVTFVAKPFSVAIKKRVTFSSGNLQYHPANEKWRFAPSQLDYIGEDNANISDTYNGWIDLFGWGTGNNPTNNKSKYDDDYQTFVDWGVNKIGSDAPNTWRTLTKEEWEYIINGRYNAEELIGVAQVNGVNGLILLPDGWTCPSGVTFKSGFHEDYGIEYYADYQTFSALEWAKLEASGAV
;
A
#
# COMPACT_ATOMS: atom_id res chain seq x y z
N GLU A 1 -6.60 -2.48 22.55
CA GLU A 1 -6.67 -3.94 22.83
C GLU A 1 -5.75 -4.68 21.87
N THR A 2 -5.08 -5.75 22.35
CA THR A 2 -4.25 -6.62 21.51
C THR A 2 -5.11 -7.75 20.93
N GLY A 3 -5.13 -7.91 19.62
CA GLY A 3 -5.80 -9.00 18.92
C GLY A 3 -4.99 -10.32 18.97
N VAL A 4 -5.51 -11.37 18.34
CA VAL A 4 -4.80 -12.66 18.18
C VAL A 4 -3.81 -12.58 17.03
N ALA A 5 -2.68 -13.31 17.16
CA ALA A 5 -1.75 -13.51 16.06
C ALA A 5 -2.34 -14.51 15.04
N GLU A 6 -2.17 -14.22 13.76
CA GLU A 6 -2.64 -15.06 12.63
C GLU A 6 -1.49 -15.28 11.63
N ASN A 7 -1.67 -16.18 10.68
CA ASN A 7 -0.72 -16.45 9.62
C ASN A 7 0.72 -16.63 10.12
N ILE A 8 0.87 -17.40 11.22
CA ILE A 8 2.17 -17.64 11.81
C ILE A 8 2.94 -18.62 10.93
N THR A 9 4.13 -18.21 10.51
CA THR A 9 5.09 -19.02 9.75
C THR A 9 6.36 -19.29 10.56
N ALA A 10 7.39 -19.81 9.94
CA ALA A 10 8.70 -19.95 10.56
C ALA A 10 9.40 -18.59 10.76
N THR A 11 9.07 -17.56 9.97
CA THR A 11 9.80 -16.29 9.94
C THR A 11 8.91 -15.06 9.99
N SER A 12 7.58 -15.22 10.02
CA SER A 12 6.63 -14.10 10.06
C SER A 12 5.38 -14.42 10.86
N ALA A 13 4.63 -13.38 11.23
CA ALA A 13 3.30 -13.49 11.83
C ALA A 13 2.49 -12.21 11.56
N MET A 14 1.18 -12.34 11.41
CA MET A 14 0.24 -11.22 11.35
C MET A 14 -0.29 -10.92 12.75
N LEU A 15 0.03 -9.75 13.28
CA LEU A 15 -0.41 -9.29 14.59
C LEU A 15 -1.52 -8.27 14.46
N LYS A 16 -2.53 -8.37 15.31
CA LYS A 16 -3.71 -7.50 15.29
C LYS A 16 -3.80 -6.61 16.51
N GLY A 17 -4.40 -5.46 16.34
CA GLY A 17 -4.76 -4.57 17.42
C GLY A 17 -6.09 -3.87 17.18
N MET A 18 -6.67 -3.33 18.25
CA MET A 18 -7.91 -2.59 18.22
C MET A 18 -7.76 -1.31 19.04
N VAL A 19 -8.17 -0.19 18.47
CA VAL A 19 -8.17 1.13 19.12
C VAL A 19 -9.55 1.38 19.70
N ASN A 20 -9.71 1.17 21.00
CA ASN A 20 -10.98 1.29 21.72
C ASN A 20 -11.11 2.64 22.46
N VAL A 21 -10.53 3.70 21.90
CA VAL A 21 -10.60 5.05 22.45
C VAL A 21 -11.12 6.01 21.39
N ASP A 22 -11.72 7.10 21.81
CA ASP A 22 -12.11 8.17 20.88
C ASP A 22 -10.83 8.87 20.39
N ILE A 23 -10.53 8.70 19.12
CA ILE A 23 -9.34 9.25 18.47
C ILE A 23 -9.62 10.51 17.64
N THR A 24 -10.87 10.99 17.62
CA THR A 24 -11.30 12.11 16.77
C THR A 24 -10.61 13.43 17.08
N ASN A 25 -10.03 13.56 18.27
CA ASN A 25 -9.36 14.78 18.74
C ASN A 25 -7.83 14.72 18.62
N TYR A 26 -7.26 13.64 18.08
CA TYR A 26 -5.81 13.45 17.97
C TYR A 26 -5.35 13.53 16.52
N LYS A 27 -4.46 14.51 16.24
CA LYS A 27 -3.94 14.73 14.88
C LYS A 27 -2.74 13.83 14.53
N ASP A 28 -1.96 13.46 15.54
CA ASP A 28 -0.71 12.70 15.36
C ASP A 28 -0.84 11.32 15.99
N LEU A 29 -1.88 10.58 15.58
CA LEU A 29 -2.12 9.24 16.09
C LEU A 29 -1.11 8.26 15.49
N GLU A 30 -0.32 7.62 16.33
CA GLU A 30 0.49 6.47 15.95
C GLU A 30 -0.05 5.21 16.62
N PHE A 31 -0.13 4.12 15.90
CA PHE A 31 -0.53 2.82 16.45
C PHE A 31 0.30 1.71 15.81
N GLY A 32 0.32 0.56 16.45
CA GLY A 32 1.10 -0.57 15.97
C GLY A 32 1.23 -1.66 17.01
N VAL A 33 2.27 -2.48 16.88
CA VAL A 33 2.59 -3.54 17.80
C VAL A 33 4.03 -3.43 18.29
N LEU A 34 4.23 -3.77 19.57
CA LEU A 34 5.53 -4.08 20.14
C LEU A 34 5.66 -5.61 20.18
N TYR A 35 6.83 -6.15 19.87
CA TYR A 35 7.09 -7.58 19.93
C TYR A 35 8.54 -7.88 20.32
N SER A 36 8.73 -8.92 21.10
CA SER A 36 10.04 -9.40 21.55
C SER A 36 9.97 -10.87 21.97
N THR A 37 11.12 -11.50 22.10
CA THR A 37 11.26 -12.82 22.75
C THR A 37 11.18 -12.75 24.27
N LYS A 38 11.15 -11.54 24.85
CA LYS A 38 11.06 -11.29 26.28
C LYS A 38 9.90 -10.36 26.59
N ALA A 39 9.03 -10.78 27.51
CA ALA A 39 7.83 -10.02 27.85
C ALA A 39 8.13 -8.67 28.51
N GLU A 40 9.16 -8.60 29.33
CA GLU A 40 9.58 -7.39 30.05
C GLU A 40 10.01 -6.25 29.12
N GLU A 41 10.53 -6.55 27.92
CA GLU A 41 10.95 -5.55 26.93
C GLU A 41 9.78 -4.78 26.30
N LEU A 42 8.54 -5.29 26.45
CA LEU A 42 7.33 -4.63 25.93
C LEU A 42 6.87 -3.44 26.80
N ASP A 43 7.26 -3.40 28.06
CA ASP A 43 6.82 -2.36 29.01
C ASP A 43 7.74 -1.14 28.99
N ASP A 44 9.02 -1.34 28.70
CA ASP A 44 10.02 -0.27 28.65
C ASP A 44 10.36 0.24 27.24
N PHE A 45 9.61 -0.24 26.24
CA PHE A 45 9.80 0.14 24.82
C PHE A 45 11.18 -0.22 24.25
N THR A 46 11.88 -1.17 24.83
CA THR A 46 13.12 -1.72 24.26
C THR A 46 12.84 -2.84 23.24
N ALA A 47 11.61 -3.32 23.20
CA ALA A 47 11.13 -4.27 22.19
C ALA A 47 11.14 -3.69 20.77
N SER A 48 11.20 -4.56 19.77
CA SER A 48 10.96 -4.18 18.39
C SER A 48 9.54 -3.65 18.22
N SER A 49 9.39 -2.61 17.40
CA SER A 49 8.08 -2.04 17.08
C SER A 49 7.80 -2.13 15.58
N LYS A 50 6.54 -2.33 15.24
CA LYS A 50 6.06 -2.22 13.86
C LYS A 50 4.80 -1.37 13.86
N LYS A 51 4.84 -0.27 13.10
CA LYS A 51 3.71 0.65 12.98
C LYS A 51 2.62 0.02 12.13
N GLY A 52 1.37 0.23 12.53
CA GLY A 52 0.22 -0.02 11.69
C GLY A 52 0.04 1.11 10.68
N LEU A 53 -0.31 0.77 9.46
CA LEU A 53 -0.50 1.73 8.38
C LEU A 53 -1.96 2.17 8.25
N VAL A 54 -2.90 1.29 8.56
CA VAL A 54 -4.33 1.51 8.34
C VAL A 54 -5.16 1.00 9.51
N LEU A 55 -6.18 1.78 9.92
CA LEU A 55 -7.27 1.34 10.78
C LEU A 55 -8.49 1.02 9.91
N ILE A 56 -8.99 -0.20 10.01
CA ILE A 56 -10.27 -0.59 9.39
C ILE A 56 -11.33 -0.57 10.49
N GLY A 57 -12.15 0.48 10.50
CA GLY A 57 -12.96 0.77 11.68
C GLY A 57 -12.06 1.19 12.84
N ASN A 58 -11.92 0.35 13.84
CA ASN A 58 -11.01 0.53 14.97
C ASN A 58 -9.94 -0.59 15.07
N GLU A 59 -9.86 -1.47 14.07
CA GLU A 59 -8.90 -2.57 14.02
C GLU A 59 -7.74 -2.26 13.07
N PHE A 60 -6.58 -2.79 13.38
CA PHE A 60 -5.40 -2.77 12.51
C PHE A 60 -4.69 -4.11 12.51
N LYS A 61 -3.98 -4.38 11.43
CA LYS A 61 -3.12 -5.55 11.26
C LYS A 61 -1.70 -5.10 10.90
N VAL A 62 -0.73 -5.82 11.41
CA VAL A 62 0.68 -5.55 11.18
C VAL A 62 1.39 -6.87 10.94
N GLU A 63 2.02 -7.01 9.81
CA GLU A 63 2.89 -8.14 9.55
C GLU A 63 4.28 -7.89 10.15
N VAL A 64 4.76 -8.82 10.95
CA VAL A 64 6.13 -8.85 11.47
C VAL A 64 6.90 -9.96 10.77
N THR A 65 8.06 -9.62 10.25
CA THR A 65 8.94 -10.49 9.45
C THR A 65 10.29 -10.68 10.13
N ASP A 66 11.16 -11.49 9.55
CA ASP A 66 12.51 -11.75 10.05
C ASP A 66 12.55 -12.36 11.45
N LEU A 67 11.49 -13.08 11.79
CA LEU A 67 11.42 -13.81 13.05
C LEU A 67 12.29 -15.07 13.00
N LYS A 68 12.71 -15.53 14.18
CA LYS A 68 13.40 -16.82 14.30
C LYS A 68 12.38 -17.94 14.35
N ALA A 69 12.64 -19.02 13.61
CA ALA A 69 11.81 -20.22 13.66
C ALA A 69 11.80 -20.86 15.04
N GLU A 70 10.77 -21.63 15.36
CA GLU A 70 10.56 -22.34 16.63
C GLU A 70 10.77 -21.47 17.87
N THR A 71 10.45 -20.17 17.75
CA THR A 71 10.74 -19.18 18.78
C THR A 71 9.45 -18.58 19.31
N LYS A 72 9.34 -18.53 20.63
CA LYS A 72 8.24 -17.86 21.31
C LYS A 72 8.46 -16.36 21.31
N TYR A 73 7.43 -15.63 20.89
CA TYR A 73 7.37 -14.18 20.91
C TYR A 73 6.22 -13.71 21.79
N TYR A 74 6.45 -12.61 22.49
CA TYR A 74 5.44 -11.84 23.20
C TYR A 74 5.17 -10.57 22.40
N TYR A 75 3.93 -10.10 22.40
CA TYR A 75 3.55 -8.88 21.68
C TYR A 75 2.37 -8.19 22.34
N ARG A 76 2.25 -6.91 22.07
CA ARG A 76 1.09 -6.10 22.46
C ARG A 76 0.83 -4.97 21.48
N ALA A 77 -0.43 -4.60 21.32
CA ALA A 77 -0.81 -3.41 20.59
C ALA A 77 -0.46 -2.15 21.38
N TYR A 78 -0.10 -1.09 20.69
CA TYR A 78 0.04 0.24 21.27
C TYR A 78 -0.69 1.29 20.45
N VAL A 79 -1.10 2.36 21.11
CA VAL A 79 -1.60 3.59 20.49
C VAL A 79 -0.92 4.76 21.18
N MET A 80 -0.22 5.57 20.40
CA MET A 80 0.38 6.82 20.86
C MET A 80 -0.55 7.96 20.47
N LEU A 81 -1.22 8.54 21.44
CA LEU A 81 -2.16 9.65 21.25
C LEU A 81 -1.44 10.99 21.07
N ASN A 82 -0.25 11.10 21.64
CA ASN A 82 0.71 12.20 21.50
C ASN A 82 2.05 11.73 22.06
N THR A 83 3.08 12.57 22.01
CA THR A 83 4.44 12.22 22.47
C THR A 83 4.56 11.85 23.95
N LEU A 84 3.53 12.10 24.76
CA LEU A 84 3.54 11.86 26.21
C LEU A 84 2.50 10.83 26.66
N GLN A 85 1.59 10.41 25.80
CA GLN A 85 0.50 9.52 26.17
C GLN A 85 0.41 8.31 25.25
N ILE A 86 0.80 7.17 25.79
CA ILE A 86 0.79 5.88 25.12
C ILE A 86 -0.18 4.96 25.84
N LEU A 87 -1.06 4.32 25.07
CA LEU A 87 -1.97 3.29 25.55
C LEU A 87 -1.48 1.94 25.06
N LEU A 88 -1.43 0.98 25.95
CA LEU A 88 -0.96 -0.37 25.66
C LEU A 88 -2.10 -1.38 25.83
N GLY A 89 -2.20 -2.32 24.92
CA GLY A 89 -3.08 -3.47 25.05
C GLY A 89 -2.47 -4.57 25.93
N ASP A 90 -3.20 -5.64 26.17
CA ASP A 90 -2.72 -6.79 26.93
C ASP A 90 -1.55 -7.48 26.21
N VAL A 91 -0.63 -8.07 26.97
CA VAL A 91 0.44 -8.88 26.40
C VAL A 91 -0.14 -10.22 25.95
N LYS A 92 0.14 -10.60 24.71
CA LYS A 92 -0.15 -11.91 24.13
C LYS A 92 1.14 -12.58 23.66
N GLU A 93 1.04 -13.84 23.29
CA GLU A 93 2.18 -14.63 22.82
C GLU A 93 1.80 -15.46 21.60
N PHE A 94 2.80 -15.79 20.80
CA PHE A 94 2.73 -16.80 19.75
C PHE A 94 4.08 -17.49 19.61
N THR A 95 4.11 -18.63 18.93
CA THR A 95 5.35 -19.35 18.61
C THR A 95 5.42 -19.54 17.11
N THR A 96 6.54 -19.16 16.51
CA THR A 96 6.82 -19.41 15.09
C THR A 96 6.95 -20.89 14.81
N LEU A 97 6.61 -21.28 13.57
CA LEU A 97 6.68 -22.68 13.14
C LEU A 97 8.14 -23.15 12.92
N GLU A 98 8.31 -24.46 12.81
CA GLU A 98 9.57 -25.05 12.33
C GLU A 98 9.85 -24.58 10.90
N LYS A 99 11.15 -24.43 10.57
CA LYS A 99 11.52 -24.40 9.15
C LYS A 99 11.25 -25.79 8.58
N SER A 100 10.40 -25.86 7.58
CA SER A 100 10.17 -27.09 6.83
C SER A 100 11.49 -27.51 6.20
N GLY A 101 12.21 -28.40 6.88
CA GLY A 101 13.48 -28.97 6.41
C GLY A 101 13.23 -30.35 5.85
N SER A 102 13.46 -30.53 4.56
CA SER A 102 13.76 -31.83 3.99
C SER A 102 15.27 -31.90 3.79
N ASP A 103 15.98 -32.44 4.78
CA ASP A 103 17.36 -32.93 4.57
C ASP A 103 17.31 -34.41 4.31
N GLU A 104 17.42 -34.80 3.05
CA GLU A 104 18.00 -36.04 2.63
C GLU A 104 18.89 -35.76 1.40
N PRO A 105 20.16 -36.21 1.38
CA PRO A 105 21.11 -35.82 0.35
C PRO A 105 20.92 -36.63 -0.93
N GLU A 106 20.32 -36.06 -1.92
CA GLU A 106 20.34 -36.58 -3.28
C GLU A 106 21.30 -35.76 -4.16
N THR A 107 21.95 -36.48 -5.04
CA THR A 107 22.95 -36.13 -6.05
C THR A 107 22.66 -34.82 -6.79
N PRO A 108 23.67 -34.05 -7.21
CA PRO A 108 23.47 -32.71 -7.76
C PRO A 108 22.84 -32.80 -9.15
N GLU A 109 21.57 -32.47 -9.23
CA GLU A 109 20.92 -31.99 -10.44
C GLU A 109 20.99 -30.44 -10.47
N GLU A 110 21.10 -29.94 -11.68
CA GLU A 110 21.24 -28.52 -12.04
C GLU A 110 20.26 -27.63 -11.27
N PRO A 111 20.64 -26.45 -10.74
CA PRO A 111 19.86 -25.71 -9.80
C PRO A 111 18.57 -25.18 -10.43
N GLU A 112 17.47 -25.79 -10.09
CA GLU A 112 16.16 -25.18 -10.28
C GLU A 112 16.04 -23.93 -9.36
N THR A 113 15.67 -22.82 -9.97
CA THR A 113 15.45 -21.53 -9.28
C THR A 113 14.42 -21.73 -8.17
N PRO A 114 14.70 -21.31 -6.93
CA PRO A 114 13.73 -21.44 -5.83
C PRO A 114 12.43 -20.71 -6.20
N GLU A 115 11.31 -21.43 -6.23
CA GLU A 115 10.02 -20.80 -6.24
C GLU A 115 9.85 -20.01 -4.93
N GLU A 116 9.75 -18.69 -5.06
CA GLU A 116 9.39 -17.80 -3.96
C GLU A 116 8.02 -18.25 -3.44
N PRO A 117 7.85 -18.43 -2.10
CA PRO A 117 6.58 -18.87 -1.55
C PRO A 117 5.48 -17.94 -2.01
N GLU A 118 4.43 -18.48 -2.60
CA GLU A 118 3.23 -17.72 -2.97
C GLU A 118 2.72 -17.03 -1.71
N VAL A 119 2.90 -15.71 -1.64
CA VAL A 119 2.27 -14.87 -0.63
C VAL A 119 0.77 -15.04 -0.81
N PRO A 120 0.00 -15.46 0.21
CA PRO A 120 -1.45 -15.52 0.09
C PRO A 120 -1.95 -14.16 -0.36
N GLU A 121 -2.61 -14.10 -1.51
CA GLU A 121 -3.25 -12.89 -2.00
C GLU A 121 -4.30 -12.48 -0.96
N GLU A 122 -3.96 -11.49 -0.11
CA GLU A 122 -4.98 -10.86 0.71
C GLU A 122 -6.01 -10.24 -0.23
N ASN A 123 -7.23 -10.75 -0.17
CA ASN A 123 -8.39 -10.08 -0.73
C ASN A 123 -8.58 -8.75 0.01
N VAL A 124 -7.82 -7.73 -0.39
CA VAL A 124 -8.16 -6.36 -0.07
C VAL A 124 -9.49 -6.13 -0.77
N THR A 125 -10.54 -6.03 0.01
CA THR A 125 -11.87 -5.73 -0.51
C THR A 125 -11.87 -4.24 -0.89
N PHE A 126 -11.22 -3.95 -2.01
CA PHE A 126 -11.26 -2.64 -2.63
C PHE A 126 -12.70 -2.40 -3.07
N VAL A 127 -13.34 -1.41 -2.48
CA VAL A 127 -14.66 -0.96 -2.93
C VAL A 127 -14.43 -0.05 -4.13
N ALA A 128 -14.19 -0.66 -5.28
CA ALA A 128 -14.02 0.07 -6.51
C ALA A 128 -15.29 0.83 -6.87
N LYS A 129 -15.21 2.15 -6.90
CA LYS A 129 -16.31 3.00 -7.35
C LYS A 129 -16.07 3.48 -8.79
N PRO A 130 -17.12 3.73 -9.56
CA PRO A 130 -16.99 4.08 -10.97
C PRO A 130 -16.57 5.55 -11.17
N PHE A 131 -15.71 5.75 -12.16
CA PHE A 131 -15.29 7.05 -12.69
C PHE A 131 -15.71 7.15 -14.15
N SER A 132 -16.45 8.17 -14.50
CA SER A 132 -16.78 8.45 -15.91
C SER A 132 -15.53 8.93 -16.67
N VAL A 133 -15.21 8.24 -17.75
CA VAL A 133 -14.06 8.52 -18.66
C VAL A 133 -14.51 8.95 -20.05
N ALA A 134 -15.80 8.87 -20.34
CA ALA A 134 -16.48 9.42 -21.50
C ALA A 134 -17.99 9.32 -21.26
N ILE A 135 -18.80 9.89 -22.16
CA ILE A 135 -20.27 9.72 -22.12
C ILE A 135 -20.61 8.23 -22.16
N LYS A 136 -21.29 7.75 -21.11
CA LYS A 136 -21.70 6.35 -20.91
C LYS A 136 -20.55 5.34 -20.77
N LYS A 137 -19.31 5.79 -20.59
CA LYS A 137 -18.16 4.93 -20.34
C LYS A 137 -17.59 5.20 -18.95
N ARG A 138 -17.43 4.15 -18.18
CA ARG A 138 -16.89 4.20 -16.81
C ARG A 138 -15.79 3.19 -16.65
N VAL A 139 -14.89 3.47 -15.72
CA VAL A 139 -13.81 2.59 -15.27
C VAL A 139 -13.77 2.57 -13.74
N THR A 140 -13.05 1.62 -13.21
CA THR A 140 -12.61 1.59 -11.81
C THR A 140 -11.09 1.63 -11.78
N PHE A 141 -10.52 2.29 -10.79
CA PHE A 141 -9.07 2.30 -10.58
C PHE A 141 -8.63 1.11 -9.74
N SER A 142 -7.35 0.79 -9.81
CA SER A 142 -6.69 -0.18 -8.93
C SER A 142 -6.59 0.34 -7.49
N SER A 143 -6.39 -0.57 -6.55
CA SER A 143 -6.20 -0.25 -5.14
C SER A 143 -4.83 0.36 -4.81
N GLY A 144 -3.89 0.36 -5.74
CA GLY A 144 -2.54 0.87 -5.54
C GLY A 144 -1.77 1.02 -6.85
N ASN A 145 -0.54 1.51 -6.74
CA ASN A 145 0.35 1.69 -7.86
C ASN A 145 0.71 0.37 -8.54
N LEU A 146 0.79 0.38 -9.88
CA LEU A 146 1.27 -0.78 -10.62
C LEU A 146 2.77 -1.00 -10.33
N GLN A 147 3.13 -2.24 -10.02
CA GLN A 147 4.49 -2.64 -9.73
C GLN A 147 4.90 -3.81 -10.60
N TYR A 148 6.18 -3.85 -10.96
CA TYR A 148 6.80 -4.92 -11.73
C TYR A 148 8.00 -5.50 -10.98
N HIS A 149 8.18 -6.82 -11.06
CA HIS A 149 9.32 -7.52 -10.50
C HIS A 149 10.19 -8.07 -11.63
N PRO A 150 11.33 -7.43 -11.97
CA PRO A 150 12.13 -7.80 -13.13
C PRO A 150 12.64 -9.25 -13.12
N ALA A 151 13.07 -9.75 -11.94
CA ALA A 151 13.64 -11.10 -11.85
C ALA A 151 12.61 -12.22 -12.08
N ASN A 152 11.34 -11.98 -11.70
CA ASN A 152 10.27 -12.97 -11.78
C ASN A 152 9.27 -12.68 -12.91
N GLU A 153 9.45 -11.56 -13.62
CA GLU A 153 8.55 -11.09 -14.68
C GLU A 153 7.08 -11.00 -14.21
N LYS A 154 6.87 -10.66 -12.93
CA LYS A 154 5.55 -10.58 -12.31
C LYS A 154 5.07 -9.13 -12.20
N TRP A 155 3.76 -8.95 -12.31
CA TRP A 155 3.07 -7.70 -12.11
C TRP A 155 2.11 -7.78 -10.93
N ARG A 156 2.00 -6.71 -10.17
CA ARG A 156 0.99 -6.56 -9.11
C ARG A 156 0.56 -5.11 -8.96
N PHE A 157 -0.51 -4.88 -8.23
CA PHE A 157 -0.76 -3.58 -7.63
C PHE A 157 -0.15 -3.54 -6.22
N ALA A 158 0.34 -2.38 -5.84
CA ALA A 158 0.79 -2.16 -4.47
C ALA A 158 -0.37 -2.38 -3.49
N PRO A 159 -0.10 -2.82 -2.25
CA PRO A 159 -1.14 -3.07 -1.25
C PRO A 159 -1.95 -1.82 -0.86
N SER A 160 -1.37 -0.63 -1.01
CA SER A 160 -1.98 0.66 -0.71
C SER A 160 -1.63 1.68 -1.78
N GLN A 161 -2.49 2.66 -1.98
CA GLN A 161 -2.22 3.79 -2.88
C GLN A 161 -1.08 4.69 -2.39
N LEU A 162 -0.77 4.64 -1.10
CA LEU A 162 0.37 5.34 -0.50
C LEU A 162 1.70 4.58 -0.67
N ASP A 163 1.63 3.32 -1.09
CA ASP A 163 2.83 2.53 -1.34
C ASP A 163 3.40 2.88 -2.71
N TYR A 164 4.54 3.51 -2.72
CA TYR A 164 5.30 3.80 -3.92
C TYR A 164 6.80 3.62 -3.65
N ILE A 165 7.51 3.19 -4.67
CA ILE A 165 8.97 3.06 -4.65
C ILE A 165 9.58 4.37 -5.16
N GLY A 166 8.95 4.97 -6.18
CA GLY A 166 9.18 6.31 -6.65
C GLY A 166 10.64 6.65 -6.87
N GLU A 167 11.15 7.68 -6.20
CA GLU A 167 12.53 8.14 -6.35
C GLU A 167 13.57 7.10 -5.91
N ASP A 168 13.21 6.16 -5.05
CA ASP A 168 14.11 5.07 -4.65
C ASP A 168 14.46 4.18 -5.83
N ASN A 169 13.61 4.08 -6.86
CA ASN A 169 13.96 3.45 -8.13
C ASN A 169 15.23 4.02 -8.76
N ALA A 170 15.46 5.33 -8.63
CA ALA A 170 16.64 5.98 -9.19
C ALA A 170 17.94 5.52 -8.50
N ASN A 171 17.85 5.04 -7.28
CA ASN A 171 18.95 4.55 -6.46
C ASN A 171 19.09 3.02 -6.52
N ILE A 172 18.15 2.32 -7.16
CA ILE A 172 18.20 0.87 -7.30
C ILE A 172 19.40 0.48 -8.17
N SER A 173 20.20 -0.44 -7.68
CA SER A 173 21.38 -0.95 -8.41
C SER A 173 20.97 -1.83 -9.60
N ASP A 174 21.88 -2.02 -10.56
CA ASP A 174 21.64 -2.87 -11.72
C ASP A 174 21.44 -4.36 -11.33
N THR A 175 21.78 -4.71 -10.09
CA THR A 175 21.59 -6.05 -9.53
C THR A 175 20.36 -6.17 -8.64
N TYR A 176 19.60 -5.07 -8.47
CA TYR A 176 18.37 -5.10 -7.70
C TYR A 176 17.30 -5.91 -8.44
N ASN A 177 16.71 -6.85 -7.74
CA ASN A 177 15.70 -7.76 -8.27
C ASN A 177 14.35 -7.71 -7.52
N GLY A 178 14.11 -6.65 -6.77
CA GLY A 178 12.83 -6.43 -6.09
C GLY A 178 11.78 -5.74 -6.97
N TRP A 179 10.68 -5.37 -6.35
CA TRP A 179 9.60 -4.64 -7.02
C TRP A 179 10.02 -3.23 -7.41
N ILE A 180 9.60 -2.78 -8.59
CA ILE A 180 9.79 -1.42 -9.09
C ILE A 180 8.46 -0.85 -9.54
N ASP A 181 8.28 0.47 -9.51
CA ASP A 181 7.11 1.21 -9.99
C ASP A 181 7.45 2.33 -10.98
N LEU A 182 8.74 2.51 -11.29
CA LEU A 182 9.22 3.31 -12.41
C LEU A 182 9.79 2.40 -13.49
N PHE A 183 9.08 2.28 -14.57
CA PHE A 183 9.46 1.51 -15.76
C PHE A 183 8.99 2.24 -17.03
N GLY A 184 9.59 1.89 -18.16
CA GLY A 184 9.38 2.61 -19.41
C GLY A 184 7.91 2.69 -19.87
N TRP A 185 7.45 3.87 -20.22
CA TRP A 185 6.10 4.07 -20.77
C TRP A 185 5.91 3.28 -22.07
N GLY A 186 4.81 2.54 -22.17
CA GLY A 186 4.50 1.76 -23.37
C GLY A 186 5.34 0.51 -23.58
N THR A 187 6.08 0.06 -22.54
CA THR A 187 6.93 -1.13 -22.58
C THR A 187 6.30 -2.34 -21.91
N GLY A 188 4.96 -2.45 -21.97
CA GLY A 188 4.22 -3.46 -21.23
C GLY A 188 4.62 -4.92 -21.49
N ASN A 189 5.21 -5.22 -22.65
CA ASN A 189 5.70 -6.55 -22.98
C ASN A 189 7.19 -6.78 -22.66
N ASN A 190 7.91 -5.74 -22.29
CA ASN A 190 9.32 -5.81 -21.95
C ASN A 190 9.73 -4.63 -21.05
N PRO A 191 9.18 -4.52 -19.83
CA PRO A 191 9.50 -3.43 -18.93
C PRO A 191 10.93 -3.56 -18.45
N THR A 192 11.64 -2.44 -18.43
CA THR A 192 12.99 -2.36 -17.88
C THR A 192 12.96 -1.49 -16.64
N ASN A 193 13.87 -1.76 -15.68
CA ASN A 193 14.10 -0.87 -14.56
C ASN A 193 14.63 0.45 -15.11
N ASN A 194 13.74 1.42 -15.29
CA ASN A 194 14.09 2.71 -15.85
C ASN A 194 14.29 3.73 -14.72
N LYS A 195 15.50 4.27 -14.65
CA LYS A 195 15.89 5.35 -13.73
C LYS A 195 15.53 6.73 -14.27
N SER A 196 15.04 6.81 -15.51
CA SER A 196 14.71 8.06 -16.19
C SER A 196 13.24 8.42 -16.00
N LYS A 197 12.98 9.68 -15.73
CA LYS A 197 11.62 10.26 -15.75
C LYS A 197 11.11 10.49 -17.19
N TYR A 198 11.98 10.37 -18.16
CA TYR A 198 11.69 10.60 -19.58
C TYR A 198 11.78 9.31 -20.34
N ASP A 199 10.74 9.00 -21.05
CA ASP A 199 10.59 7.72 -21.66
C ASP A 199 10.23 7.84 -23.13
N ASP A 200 11.26 7.71 -23.97
CA ASP A 200 11.14 7.59 -25.41
C ASP A 200 11.54 6.16 -25.87
N ASP A 201 11.58 5.21 -24.95
CA ASP A 201 12.25 3.93 -25.19
C ASP A 201 11.38 2.90 -25.92
N TYR A 202 10.11 3.20 -26.20
CA TYR A 202 9.28 2.30 -26.97
C TYR A 202 9.15 2.71 -28.43
N GLN A 203 9.30 1.76 -29.33
CA GLN A 203 9.03 1.95 -30.76
C GLN A 203 7.55 1.79 -31.09
N THR A 204 6.85 0.95 -30.32
CA THR A 204 5.43 0.69 -30.44
C THR A 204 4.86 0.60 -29.03
N PHE A 205 3.85 1.41 -28.75
CA PHE A 205 3.19 1.38 -27.45
C PHE A 205 2.55 0.02 -27.17
N VAL A 206 2.92 -0.60 -26.08
CA VAL A 206 2.30 -1.80 -25.53
C VAL A 206 1.81 -1.51 -24.13
N ASP A 207 0.50 -1.61 -23.93
CA ASP A 207 -0.11 -1.40 -22.63
C ASP A 207 0.30 -2.48 -21.63
N TRP A 208 0.54 -2.11 -20.38
CA TRP A 208 0.89 -3.07 -19.33
C TRP A 208 -0.22 -4.09 -19.05
N GLY A 209 -1.46 -3.73 -19.34
CA GLY A 209 -2.60 -4.62 -19.21
C GLY A 209 -2.56 -5.88 -20.06
N VAL A 210 -1.64 -5.98 -21.05
CA VAL A 210 -1.41 -7.24 -21.79
C VAL A 210 -0.89 -8.37 -20.89
N ASN A 211 -0.39 -8.01 -19.72
CA ASN A 211 0.15 -8.94 -18.75
C ASN A 211 -0.91 -9.42 -17.75
N LYS A 212 -0.64 -10.53 -17.09
CA LYS A 212 -1.34 -10.94 -15.88
C LYS A 212 -0.87 -10.04 -14.73
N ILE A 213 -1.79 -9.37 -14.03
CA ILE A 213 -1.49 -8.51 -12.89
C ILE A 213 -2.11 -9.16 -11.65
N GLY A 214 -1.27 -9.62 -10.70
CA GLY A 214 -1.74 -10.42 -9.59
C GLY A 214 -2.48 -11.66 -10.06
N SER A 215 -3.69 -11.88 -9.56
CA SER A 215 -4.60 -12.96 -9.99
C SER A 215 -5.37 -12.66 -11.27
N ASP A 216 -5.42 -11.39 -11.70
CA ASP A 216 -6.27 -10.95 -12.81
C ASP A 216 -5.74 -11.39 -14.17
N ALA A 217 -6.64 -11.84 -15.03
CA ALA A 217 -6.28 -12.28 -16.37
C ALA A 217 -5.71 -11.13 -17.21
N PRO A 218 -4.84 -11.42 -18.19
CA PRO A 218 -4.39 -10.43 -19.16
C PRO A 218 -5.56 -9.66 -19.79
N ASN A 219 -5.36 -8.36 -20.02
CA ASN A 219 -6.35 -7.41 -20.55
C ASN A 219 -7.55 -7.12 -19.64
N THR A 220 -7.49 -7.46 -18.37
CA THR A 220 -8.44 -7.00 -17.34
C THR A 220 -8.22 -5.52 -17.04
N TRP A 221 -6.98 -5.09 -16.96
CA TRP A 221 -6.55 -3.74 -16.68
C TRP A 221 -5.99 -3.05 -17.94
N ARG A 222 -5.99 -1.75 -17.94
CA ARG A 222 -5.41 -0.95 -19.02
C ARG A 222 -5.03 0.45 -18.54
N THR A 223 -4.16 1.08 -19.24
CA THR A 223 -3.89 2.51 -19.11
C THR A 223 -5.05 3.33 -19.69
N LEU A 224 -5.36 4.46 -19.07
CA LEU A 224 -6.31 5.41 -19.64
C LEU A 224 -5.68 6.18 -20.81
N THR A 225 -6.49 6.49 -21.82
CA THR A 225 -6.05 7.37 -22.90
C THR A 225 -5.99 8.82 -22.44
N LYS A 226 -5.33 9.68 -23.22
CA LYS A 226 -5.29 11.12 -22.97
C LYS A 226 -6.70 11.71 -22.88
N GLU A 227 -7.58 11.35 -23.79
CA GLU A 227 -8.95 11.85 -23.85
C GLU A 227 -9.77 11.39 -22.62
N GLU A 228 -9.50 10.19 -22.12
CA GLU A 228 -10.15 9.68 -20.90
C GLU A 228 -9.68 10.43 -19.67
N TRP A 229 -8.39 10.76 -19.57
CA TRP A 229 -7.84 11.61 -18.52
C TRP A 229 -8.41 13.03 -18.60
N GLU A 230 -8.45 13.63 -19.78
CA GLU A 230 -9.07 14.95 -19.99
C GLU A 230 -10.54 14.96 -19.59
N TYR A 231 -11.27 13.86 -19.86
CA TYR A 231 -12.66 13.73 -19.44
C TYR A 231 -12.82 13.61 -17.92
N ILE A 232 -11.98 12.84 -17.23
CA ILE A 232 -11.98 12.74 -15.76
C ILE A 232 -11.74 14.12 -15.14
N ILE A 233 -10.77 14.85 -15.64
CA ILE A 233 -10.32 16.12 -15.08
C ILE A 233 -11.28 17.26 -15.38
N ASN A 234 -11.81 17.34 -16.61
CA ASN A 234 -12.54 18.51 -17.10
C ASN A 234 -13.92 18.20 -17.71
N GLY A 235 -14.17 16.97 -18.13
CA GLY A 235 -15.33 16.65 -19.00
C GLY A 235 -16.52 16.01 -18.30
N ARG A 236 -16.33 15.40 -17.13
CA ARG A 236 -17.42 14.77 -16.39
C ARG A 236 -18.25 15.81 -15.62
N TYR A 237 -19.46 15.44 -15.27
CA TYR A 237 -20.32 16.31 -14.46
C TYR A 237 -19.66 16.60 -13.10
N ASN A 238 -19.61 17.86 -12.70
CA ASN A 238 -18.94 18.36 -11.51
C ASN A 238 -17.44 17.96 -11.41
N ALA A 239 -16.72 17.92 -12.54
CA ALA A 239 -15.32 17.52 -12.57
C ALA A 239 -14.46 18.28 -11.53
N GLU A 240 -14.66 19.61 -11.43
CA GLU A 240 -13.93 20.48 -10.48
C GLU A 240 -14.17 20.13 -9.02
N GLU A 241 -15.35 19.59 -8.68
CA GLU A 241 -15.68 19.15 -7.33
C GLU A 241 -15.16 17.75 -7.00
N LEU A 242 -14.78 16.99 -8.03
CA LEU A 242 -14.37 15.60 -7.95
C LEU A 242 -12.86 15.38 -8.08
N ILE A 243 -12.08 16.44 -7.89
CA ILE A 243 -10.63 16.42 -7.97
C ILE A 243 -10.06 17.36 -6.90
N GLY A 244 -8.88 17.06 -6.41
CA GLY A 244 -8.15 17.94 -5.50
C GLY A 244 -6.69 17.58 -5.41
N VAL A 245 -5.89 18.49 -4.89
CA VAL A 245 -4.48 18.28 -4.59
C VAL A 245 -4.28 18.27 -3.08
N ALA A 246 -3.44 17.38 -2.60
CA ALA A 246 -3.19 17.24 -1.17
C ALA A 246 -1.82 16.63 -0.88
N GLN A 247 -1.38 16.81 0.35
CA GLN A 247 -0.35 15.96 0.93
C GLN A 247 -1.04 14.90 1.79
N VAL A 248 -0.82 13.63 1.49
CA VAL A 248 -1.36 12.50 2.24
C VAL A 248 -0.21 11.78 2.92
N ASN A 249 -0.22 11.74 4.24
CA ASN A 249 0.85 11.12 5.03
C ASN A 249 2.27 11.53 4.58
N GLY A 250 2.44 12.82 4.25
CA GLY A 250 3.71 13.38 3.76
C GLY A 250 3.98 13.21 2.26
N VAL A 251 3.12 12.51 1.52
CA VAL A 251 3.25 12.31 0.06
C VAL A 251 2.32 13.27 -0.67
N ASN A 252 2.89 14.06 -1.58
CA ASN A 252 2.12 14.98 -2.42
C ASN A 252 1.43 14.22 -3.56
N GLY A 253 0.17 14.53 -3.83
CA GLY A 253 -0.59 13.84 -4.86
C GLY A 253 -1.84 14.55 -5.32
N LEU A 254 -2.37 14.03 -6.42
CA LEU A 254 -3.68 14.35 -6.96
C LEU A 254 -4.67 13.33 -6.42
N ILE A 255 -5.78 13.82 -5.88
CA ILE A 255 -6.87 12.97 -5.43
C ILE A 255 -7.99 13.03 -6.46
N LEU A 256 -8.43 11.87 -6.92
CA LEU A 256 -9.59 11.72 -7.77
C LEU A 256 -10.74 11.09 -6.97
N LEU A 257 -11.92 11.65 -7.13
CA LEU A 257 -13.13 11.19 -6.46
C LEU A 257 -14.09 10.56 -7.48
N PRO A 258 -14.78 9.47 -7.14
CA PRO A 258 -15.69 8.79 -8.06
C PRO A 258 -16.93 9.62 -8.37
N ASP A 259 -17.69 9.22 -9.39
CA ASP A 259 -18.95 9.84 -9.72
C ASP A 259 -19.94 9.79 -8.55
N GLY A 260 -20.58 10.93 -8.27
CA GLY A 260 -21.55 11.04 -7.18
C GLY A 260 -20.96 10.87 -5.77
N TRP A 261 -19.67 11.12 -5.63
CA TRP A 261 -18.99 11.08 -4.34
C TRP A 261 -19.62 12.03 -3.31
N THR A 262 -19.59 11.61 -2.08
CA THR A 262 -19.98 12.42 -0.93
C THR A 262 -18.89 12.36 0.12
N CYS A 263 -18.53 13.52 0.67
CA CYS A 263 -17.47 13.61 1.67
C CYS A 263 -17.81 12.78 2.92
N PRO A 264 -16.94 11.88 3.36
CA PRO A 264 -17.20 11.10 4.56
C PRO A 264 -17.21 11.96 5.82
N SER A 265 -17.96 11.53 6.83
CA SER A 265 -18.05 12.23 8.10
C SER A 265 -16.69 12.37 8.79
N GLY A 266 -16.41 13.55 9.29
CA GLY A 266 -15.16 13.85 10.01
C GLY A 266 -13.95 14.07 9.12
N VAL A 267 -14.15 14.27 7.82
CA VAL A 267 -13.14 14.74 6.87
C VAL A 267 -13.62 16.04 6.22
N THR A 268 -12.71 16.94 5.92
CA THR A 268 -13.00 18.13 5.12
C THR A 268 -12.14 18.06 3.86
N PHE A 269 -12.78 18.05 2.70
CA PHE A 269 -12.11 18.00 1.42
C PHE A 269 -12.27 19.32 0.68
N LYS A 270 -11.16 19.86 0.19
CA LYS A 270 -11.13 21.03 -0.70
C LYS A 270 -10.92 20.51 -2.12
N SER A 271 -11.90 20.78 -2.99
CA SER A 271 -11.82 20.40 -4.41
C SER A 271 -11.12 21.45 -5.26
N GLY A 272 -10.74 21.06 -6.46
CA GLY A 272 -10.15 21.90 -7.49
C GLY A 272 -8.63 21.81 -7.57
N PHE A 273 -8.12 22.33 -8.69
CA PHE A 273 -6.70 22.62 -8.87
C PHE A 273 -6.43 24.06 -8.43
N HIS A 274 -5.40 24.25 -7.65
CA HIS A 274 -4.88 25.58 -7.40
C HIS A 274 -3.75 25.83 -8.39
N GLU A 275 -4.01 26.61 -9.45
CA GLU A 275 -3.03 26.94 -10.49
C GLU A 275 -1.80 27.68 -9.96
N ASP A 276 -1.94 28.35 -8.80
CA ASP A 276 -0.90 29.13 -8.16
C ASP A 276 0.07 28.31 -7.30
N TYR A 277 -0.25 27.05 -7.02
CA TYR A 277 0.60 26.17 -6.20
C TYR A 277 1.21 25.09 -7.08
N GLY A 278 2.53 25.16 -7.25
CA GLY A 278 3.29 24.02 -7.77
C GLY A 278 3.18 22.79 -6.84
N ILE A 279 3.67 21.67 -7.29
CA ILE A 279 3.70 20.39 -6.55
C ILE A 279 4.29 20.54 -5.13
N GLU A 280 5.15 21.52 -4.93
CA GLU A 280 5.85 21.80 -3.66
C GLU A 280 4.93 22.29 -2.54
N TYR A 281 3.72 22.76 -2.85
CA TYR A 281 2.84 23.44 -1.91
C TYR A 281 1.52 22.67 -1.61
N TYR A 282 1.46 21.38 -1.91
CA TYR A 282 0.26 20.59 -1.62
C TYR A 282 -0.09 20.57 -0.12
N ALA A 283 0.93 20.56 0.73
CA ALA A 283 0.74 20.61 2.19
C ALA A 283 0.08 21.92 2.67
N ASP A 284 0.33 23.04 1.99
CA ASP A 284 -0.27 24.33 2.31
C ASP A 284 -1.73 24.40 1.86
N TYR A 285 -2.11 23.58 0.87
CA TYR A 285 -3.47 23.53 0.36
C TYR A 285 -4.39 22.67 1.23
N GLN A 286 -4.06 21.40 1.40
CA GLN A 286 -4.69 20.49 2.36
C GLN A 286 -3.78 19.31 2.66
N THR A 287 -3.87 18.83 3.88
CA THR A 287 -3.11 17.67 4.35
C THR A 287 -4.06 16.66 4.97
N PHE A 288 -3.87 15.40 4.65
CA PHE A 288 -4.60 14.29 5.26
C PHE A 288 -3.63 13.37 5.99
N SER A 289 -4.00 13.02 7.22
CA SER A 289 -3.40 11.89 7.93
C SER A 289 -3.77 10.56 7.23
N ALA A 290 -3.04 9.50 7.53
CA ALA A 290 -3.36 8.17 7.02
C ALA A 290 -4.80 7.74 7.40
N LEU A 291 -5.32 8.16 8.57
CA LEU A 291 -6.67 7.87 9.01
C LEU A 291 -7.74 8.60 8.18
N GLU A 292 -7.53 9.89 7.89
CA GLU A 292 -8.42 10.66 7.03
C GLU A 292 -8.40 10.12 5.61
N TRP A 293 -7.21 9.75 5.11
CA TRP A 293 -7.06 9.11 3.82
C TRP A 293 -7.83 7.78 3.73
N ALA A 294 -7.72 6.92 4.74
CA ALA A 294 -8.47 5.66 4.78
C ALA A 294 -10.00 5.87 4.68
N LYS A 295 -10.52 6.96 5.26
CA LYS A 295 -11.95 7.32 5.11
C LYS A 295 -12.28 7.78 3.68
N LEU A 296 -11.38 8.56 3.08
CA LEU A 296 -11.53 9.00 1.68
C LEU A 296 -11.46 7.80 0.74
N GLU A 297 -10.48 6.92 0.90
CA GLU A 297 -10.31 5.70 0.13
C GLU A 297 -11.52 4.74 0.28
N ALA A 298 -12.04 4.55 1.49
CA ALA A 298 -13.27 3.79 1.73
C ALA A 298 -14.50 4.44 1.07
N SER A 299 -14.46 5.74 0.81
CA SER A 299 -15.48 6.45 0.03
C SER A 299 -15.25 6.37 -1.48
N GLY A 300 -14.18 5.75 -1.92
CA GLY A 300 -13.82 5.51 -3.33
C GLY A 300 -12.82 6.51 -3.91
N ALA A 301 -12.17 7.34 -3.09
CA ALA A 301 -11.09 8.20 -3.54
C ALA A 301 -9.87 7.36 -3.99
N VAL A 302 -9.16 7.85 -4.99
CA VAL A 302 -7.92 7.27 -5.50
C VAL A 302 -6.89 8.37 -5.71
#